data_f4a002597dbb0f3027200ee00c6f7302
#
_entry.id   f4a002597dbb0f3027200ee00c6f7302
#
_cell.length_a   1.000
_cell.length_b   1.000
_cell.length_c   1.000
_cell.angle_alpha   90.00
_cell.angle_beta   90.00
_cell.angle_gamma   90.00
#
_symmetry.space_group_name_H-M   'P 1'
#
loop_
_entity.id
_entity.type
_entity.pdbx_description
1 polymer ?
#
loop_
_entity_poly.entity_id
_entity_poly.type
_entity_poly.pdbx_seq_one_letter_code
_entity_poly.pdbx_strand_id
1 'polypeptide(L)'
;MANFTIAEMVQSNTADRLKISNNPPASVRVHLTETITLLECIRAEWEEYCERYSLGNPAIRISSGYRSPKLNKAVGGVKNSAHVEGYAADLQPVNGKQDEFEKFFATEFSHMGYAFDQIIIEESKTSRWVHVGYKRADGKQRRQCFTLKV
;
A
#
# COMPACT_ATOMS: atom_id res chain seq x y z
N MET A 1 -7.00 -12.52 13.06
CA MET A 1 -5.95 -13.20 12.28
C MET A 1 -5.30 -12.19 11.35
N ALA A 2 -3.98 -12.13 11.35
CA ALA A 2 -3.25 -11.18 10.52
C ALA A 2 -3.21 -11.64 9.06
N ASN A 3 -3.53 -10.75 8.14
CA ASN A 3 -3.46 -10.99 6.69
C ASN A 3 -2.18 -10.41 6.08
N PHE A 4 -1.48 -9.55 6.82
CA PHE A 4 -0.26 -8.88 6.36
C PHE A 4 0.85 -9.02 7.39
N THR A 5 2.09 -9.14 6.91
CA THR A 5 3.27 -9.29 7.78
C THR A 5 4.34 -8.27 7.38
N ILE A 6 5.26 -7.99 8.32
CA ILE A 6 6.43 -7.16 8.03
C ILE A 6 7.26 -7.80 6.90
N ALA A 7 7.38 -9.13 6.89
CA ALA A 7 8.11 -9.84 5.84
C ALA A 7 7.55 -9.52 4.43
N GLU A 8 6.22 -9.47 4.30
CA GLU A 8 5.58 -9.08 3.04
C GLU A 8 5.86 -7.62 2.68
N MET A 9 5.88 -6.74 3.68
CA MET A 9 6.14 -5.31 3.47
C MET A 9 7.56 -5.03 3.01
N VAL A 10 8.54 -5.88 3.34
CA VAL A 10 9.94 -5.68 2.96
C VAL A 10 10.37 -6.52 1.76
N GLN A 11 9.52 -7.44 1.30
CA GLN A 11 9.80 -8.26 0.14
C GLN A 11 9.93 -7.40 -1.12
N SER A 12 11.00 -7.61 -1.88
CA SER A 12 11.23 -6.89 -3.14
C SER A 12 12.04 -7.76 -4.10
N ASN A 13 11.43 -8.12 -5.21
CA ASN A 13 12.12 -8.86 -6.28
C ASN A 13 13.27 -8.03 -6.88
N THR A 14 13.08 -6.71 -6.96
CA THR A 14 14.11 -5.80 -7.46
C THR A 14 15.31 -5.77 -6.51
N ALA A 15 15.08 -5.71 -5.20
CA ALA A 15 16.15 -5.74 -4.21
C ALA A 15 16.95 -7.04 -4.31
N ASP A 16 16.25 -8.17 -4.45
CA ASP A 16 16.88 -9.50 -4.58
C ASP A 16 17.73 -9.57 -5.85
N ARG A 17 17.16 -9.12 -6.98
CA ARG A 17 17.85 -9.14 -8.28
C ARG A 17 19.10 -8.27 -8.29
N LEU A 18 19.01 -7.08 -7.69
CA LEU A 18 20.12 -6.12 -7.65
C LEU A 18 21.03 -6.30 -6.43
N LYS A 19 20.74 -7.27 -5.58
CA LYS A 19 21.50 -7.57 -4.35
C LYS A 19 21.59 -6.34 -3.43
N ILE A 20 20.49 -5.61 -3.31
CA ILE A 20 20.35 -4.46 -2.43
C ILE A 20 19.68 -4.92 -1.14
N SER A 21 20.26 -4.57 0.02
CA SER A 21 19.61 -4.83 1.30
C SER A 21 18.34 -3.99 1.43
N ASN A 22 17.25 -4.64 1.79
CA ASN A 22 15.98 -3.97 2.08
C ASN A 22 15.55 -4.21 3.53
N ASN A 23 16.51 -4.36 4.44
CA ASN A 23 16.23 -4.57 5.86
C ASN A 23 15.96 -3.22 6.54
N PRO A 24 14.74 -2.99 7.09
CA PRO A 24 14.41 -1.71 7.69
C PRO A 24 15.07 -1.51 9.05
N PRO A 25 15.48 -0.27 9.38
CA PRO A 25 15.91 0.05 10.74
C PRO A 25 14.76 -0.05 11.74
N ALA A 26 15.08 -0.11 13.03
CA ALA A 26 14.09 -0.33 14.08
C ALA A 26 12.97 0.73 14.07
N SER A 27 13.30 2.00 13.85
CA SER A 27 12.30 3.08 13.77
C SER A 27 11.29 2.87 12.65
N VAL A 28 11.76 2.40 11.50
CA VAL A 28 10.89 2.13 10.33
C VAL A 28 10.03 0.89 10.58
N ARG A 29 10.55 -0.10 11.31
CA ARG A 29 9.74 -1.29 11.66
C ARG A 29 8.51 -0.90 12.49
N VAL A 30 8.62 0.10 13.35
CA VAL A 30 7.47 0.65 14.10
C VAL A 30 6.45 1.25 13.13
N HIS A 31 6.91 2.03 12.15
CA HIS A 31 6.03 2.61 11.12
C HIS A 31 5.33 1.52 10.29
N LEU A 32 6.05 0.46 9.95
CA LEU A 32 5.48 -0.67 9.20
C LEU A 32 4.34 -1.33 9.98
N THR A 33 4.48 -1.48 11.28
CA THR A 33 3.43 -2.03 12.13
C THR A 33 2.18 -1.15 12.11
N GLU A 34 2.35 0.16 12.16
CA GLU A 34 1.24 1.11 12.06
C GLU A 34 0.55 1.02 10.70
N THR A 35 1.33 0.96 9.62
CA THR A 35 0.80 0.84 8.26
C THR A 35 0.03 -0.46 8.09
N ILE A 36 0.56 -1.57 8.60
CA ILE A 36 -0.11 -2.88 8.56
C ILE A 36 -1.47 -2.82 9.27
N THR A 37 -1.57 -2.10 10.38
CA THR A 37 -2.85 -1.93 11.07
C THR A 37 -3.91 -1.30 10.15
N LEU A 38 -3.52 -0.27 9.39
CA LEU A 38 -4.41 0.32 8.39
C LEU A 38 -4.75 -0.69 7.29
N LEU A 39 -3.76 -1.45 6.80
CA LEU A 39 -4.00 -2.44 5.75
C LEU A 39 -4.97 -3.54 6.21
N GLU A 40 -4.91 -3.95 7.48
CA GLU A 40 -5.85 -4.92 8.03
C GLU A 40 -7.28 -4.36 8.06
N CYS A 41 -7.45 -3.08 8.36
CA CYS A 41 -8.74 -2.42 8.28
C CYS A 41 -9.26 -2.39 6.84
N ILE A 42 -8.39 -2.06 5.89
CA ILE A 42 -8.73 -2.08 4.46
C ILE A 42 -9.16 -3.48 4.04
N ARG A 43 -8.42 -4.50 4.47
CA ARG A 43 -8.73 -5.90 4.14
C ARG A 43 -10.11 -6.33 4.65
N ALA A 44 -10.45 -5.94 5.87
CA ALA A 44 -11.74 -6.26 6.47
C ALA A 44 -12.89 -5.59 5.70
N GLU A 45 -12.73 -4.32 5.35
CA GLU A 45 -13.75 -3.59 4.60
C GLU A 45 -13.88 -4.09 3.15
N TRP A 46 -12.76 -4.43 2.53
CA TRP A 46 -12.75 -5.02 1.18
C TRP A 46 -13.42 -6.39 1.16
N GLU A 47 -13.21 -7.20 2.19
CA GLU A 47 -13.87 -8.50 2.33
C GLU A 47 -15.39 -8.35 2.34
N GLU A 48 -15.91 -7.40 3.11
CA GLU A 48 -17.34 -7.11 3.15
C GLU A 48 -17.85 -6.64 1.79
N TYR A 49 -17.09 -5.78 1.12
CA TYR A 49 -17.43 -5.29 -0.22
C TYR A 49 -17.47 -6.44 -1.23
N CYS A 50 -16.47 -7.31 -1.22
CA CYS A 50 -16.43 -8.49 -2.09
C CYS A 50 -17.62 -9.43 -1.84
N GLU A 51 -17.99 -9.63 -0.59
CA GLU A 51 -19.13 -10.45 -0.23
C GLU A 51 -20.43 -9.84 -0.72
N ARG A 52 -20.62 -8.54 -0.52
CA ARG A 52 -21.81 -7.79 -0.92
C ARG A 52 -22.04 -7.84 -2.44
N TYR A 53 -20.99 -7.76 -3.22
CA TYR A 53 -21.04 -7.71 -4.69
C TYR A 53 -20.61 -9.01 -5.38
N SER A 54 -20.42 -10.09 -4.64
CA SER A 54 -20.03 -11.41 -5.17
C SER A 54 -18.76 -11.36 -6.03
N LEU A 55 -17.73 -10.70 -5.54
CA LEU A 55 -16.47 -10.51 -6.27
C LEU A 55 -15.45 -11.63 -6.05
N GLY A 56 -15.73 -12.59 -5.17
CA GLY A 56 -14.86 -13.73 -4.91
C GLY A 56 -13.81 -13.46 -3.83
N ASN A 57 -12.60 -13.99 -4.03
CA ASN A 57 -11.52 -13.95 -3.04
C ASN A 57 -11.14 -12.51 -2.65
N PRO A 58 -11.25 -12.12 -1.36
CA PRO A 58 -10.92 -10.77 -0.94
C PRO A 58 -9.45 -10.55 -0.59
N ALA A 59 -8.57 -11.50 -0.88
CA ALA A 59 -7.15 -11.34 -0.59
C ALA A 59 -6.57 -10.13 -1.34
N ILE A 60 -5.63 -9.45 -0.67
CA ILE A 60 -4.93 -8.30 -1.21
C ILE A 60 -3.44 -8.62 -1.25
N ARG A 61 -2.80 -8.34 -2.40
CA ARG A 61 -1.37 -8.51 -2.56
C ARG A 61 -0.67 -7.16 -2.38
N ILE A 62 0.45 -7.16 -1.64
CA ILE A 62 1.34 -6.01 -1.57
C ILE A 62 2.36 -6.16 -2.70
N SER A 63 2.32 -5.26 -3.68
CA SER A 63 3.28 -5.26 -4.79
C SER A 63 4.54 -4.47 -4.46
N SER A 64 4.45 -3.49 -3.55
CA SER A 64 5.59 -2.75 -3.04
C SER A 64 5.26 -2.21 -1.66
N GLY A 65 6.09 -2.49 -0.68
CA GLY A 65 5.96 -1.95 0.67
C GLY A 65 7.13 -1.05 1.00
N TYR A 66 7.92 -1.41 2.02
CA TYR A 66 9.12 -0.66 2.39
C TYR A 66 10.16 -0.70 1.28
N ARG A 67 10.79 0.44 1.06
CA ARG A 67 11.98 0.55 0.20
C ARG A 67 13.09 1.22 0.98
N SER A 68 14.26 0.56 1.09
CA SER A 68 15.45 1.21 1.60
C SER A 68 15.79 2.42 0.72
N PRO A 69 16.51 3.42 1.23
CA PRO A 69 16.89 4.56 0.40
C PRO A 69 17.60 4.16 -0.90
N LYS A 70 18.47 3.16 -0.83
CA LYS A 70 19.20 2.65 -2.00
C LYS A 70 18.25 1.99 -3.00
N LEU A 71 17.33 1.16 -2.52
CA LEU A 71 16.33 0.51 -3.38
C LEU A 71 15.41 1.56 -4.01
N ASN A 72 14.97 2.55 -3.23
CA ASN A 72 14.11 3.62 -3.72
C ASN A 72 14.76 4.38 -4.88
N LYS A 73 16.06 4.67 -4.75
CA LYS A 73 16.83 5.31 -5.82
C LYS A 73 16.91 4.41 -7.06
N ALA A 74 17.14 3.11 -6.87
CA ALA A 74 17.28 2.16 -7.96
C ALA A 74 15.99 2.02 -8.78
N VAL A 75 14.80 2.13 -8.15
CA VAL A 75 13.51 2.05 -8.85
C VAL A 75 12.98 3.40 -9.32
N GLY A 76 13.76 4.48 -9.13
CA GLY A 76 13.37 5.81 -9.57
C GLY A 76 12.31 6.47 -8.70
N GLY A 77 12.18 6.06 -7.45
CA GLY A 77 11.25 6.67 -6.49
C GLY A 77 11.66 8.07 -6.08
N VAL A 78 10.70 8.87 -5.64
CA VAL A 78 10.97 10.23 -5.14
C VAL A 78 11.78 10.16 -3.83
N LYS A 79 12.65 11.14 -3.61
CA LYS A 79 13.56 11.16 -2.46
C LYS A 79 12.84 11.05 -1.11
N ASN A 80 11.71 11.73 -0.96
CA ASN A 80 10.93 11.75 0.28
C ASN A 80 9.72 10.80 0.21
N SER A 81 9.90 9.64 -0.43
CA SER A 81 8.84 8.67 -0.58
C SER A 81 8.37 8.12 0.79
N ALA A 82 7.07 8.01 0.97
CA ALA A 82 6.50 7.36 2.14
C ALA A 82 6.89 5.88 2.25
N HIS A 83 7.23 5.23 1.13
CA HIS A 83 7.76 3.87 1.14
C HIS A 83 9.07 3.76 1.91
N VAL A 84 9.92 4.78 1.85
CA VAL A 84 11.20 4.82 2.59
C VAL A 84 10.96 4.96 4.09
N GLU A 85 9.88 5.62 4.47
CA GLU A 85 9.53 5.80 5.89
C GLU A 85 8.78 4.60 6.49
N GLY A 86 8.42 3.62 5.68
CA GLY A 86 7.59 2.50 6.13
C GLY A 86 6.10 2.84 6.24
N TYR A 87 5.68 3.97 5.69
CA TYR A 87 4.32 4.47 5.79
C TYR A 87 3.47 4.25 4.54
N ALA A 88 3.96 3.46 3.58
CA ALA A 88 3.21 3.22 2.36
C ALA A 88 3.29 1.79 1.88
N ALA A 89 2.23 1.37 1.19
CA ALA A 89 2.18 0.10 0.47
C ALA A 89 1.37 0.30 -0.81
N ASP A 90 1.79 -0.38 -1.86
CA ASP A 90 1.06 -0.48 -3.11
C ASP A 90 0.31 -1.80 -3.13
N LEU A 91 -0.98 -1.76 -3.40
CA LEU A 91 -1.91 -2.89 -3.26
C LEU A 91 -2.56 -3.27 -4.56
N GLN A 92 -2.78 -4.57 -4.75
CA GLN A 92 -3.57 -5.11 -5.86
C GLN A 92 -4.49 -6.21 -5.35
N PRO A 93 -5.74 -6.30 -5.89
CA PRO A 93 -6.65 -7.37 -5.47
C PRO A 93 -6.27 -8.68 -6.14
N VAL A 94 -6.24 -9.76 -5.38
CA VAL A 94 -5.89 -11.09 -5.89
C VAL A 94 -6.97 -11.63 -6.83
N ASN A 95 -8.23 -11.22 -6.63
CA ASN A 95 -9.34 -11.67 -7.47
C ASN A 95 -9.37 -11.04 -8.88
N GLY A 96 -8.43 -10.15 -9.20
CA GLY A 96 -8.36 -9.50 -10.51
C GLY A 96 -9.39 -8.39 -10.72
N LYS A 97 -10.19 -8.06 -9.72
CA LYS A 97 -11.24 -7.06 -9.83
C LYS A 97 -10.69 -5.65 -9.54
N GLN A 98 -9.74 -5.21 -10.34
CA GLN A 98 -9.06 -3.92 -10.15
C GLN A 98 -10.04 -2.74 -10.21
N ASP A 99 -10.98 -2.73 -11.18
CA ASP A 99 -11.95 -1.66 -11.30
C ASP A 99 -12.81 -1.54 -10.04
N GLU A 100 -13.26 -2.67 -9.51
CA GLU A 100 -14.06 -2.71 -8.29
C GLU A 100 -13.23 -2.30 -7.06
N PHE A 101 -11.96 -2.69 -7.02
CA PHE A 101 -11.04 -2.32 -5.95
C PHE A 101 -10.84 -0.81 -5.91
N GLU A 102 -10.63 -0.19 -7.06
CA GLU A 102 -10.49 1.28 -7.17
C GLU A 102 -11.77 1.99 -6.76
N LYS A 103 -12.91 1.49 -7.21
CA LYS A 103 -14.23 2.04 -6.85
C LYS A 103 -14.47 1.95 -5.34
N PHE A 104 -14.13 0.81 -4.74
CA PHE A 104 -14.22 0.62 -3.29
C PHE A 104 -13.48 1.71 -2.53
N PHE A 105 -12.24 2.02 -2.91
CA PHE A 105 -11.49 3.08 -2.24
C PHE A 105 -12.11 4.45 -2.48
N ALA A 106 -12.46 4.77 -3.72
CA ALA A 106 -12.93 6.10 -4.09
C ALA A 106 -14.31 6.42 -3.49
N THR A 107 -15.22 5.44 -3.44
CA THR A 107 -16.61 5.69 -3.08
C THR A 107 -16.99 5.24 -1.67
N GLU A 108 -16.23 4.35 -1.05
CA GLU A 108 -16.56 3.82 0.28
C GLU A 108 -15.45 4.02 1.30
N PHE A 109 -14.29 3.38 1.12
CA PHE A 109 -13.27 3.38 2.16
C PHE A 109 -12.81 4.78 2.53
N SER A 110 -12.58 5.65 1.55
CA SER A 110 -12.10 7.02 1.79
C SER A 110 -13.07 7.86 2.63
N HIS A 111 -14.32 7.44 2.73
CA HIS A 111 -15.38 8.14 3.49
C HIS A 111 -15.72 7.47 4.83
N MET A 112 -15.03 6.39 5.19
CA MET A 112 -15.37 5.63 6.41
C MET A 112 -14.80 6.21 7.71
N GLY A 113 -13.92 7.22 7.63
CA GLY A 113 -13.37 7.85 8.81
C GLY A 113 -12.07 7.24 9.34
N TYR A 114 -11.49 6.24 8.68
CA TYR A 114 -10.17 5.74 9.04
C TYR A 114 -9.10 6.81 8.80
N ALA A 115 -8.10 6.85 9.66
CA ALA A 115 -6.98 7.77 9.52
C ALA A 115 -6.01 7.26 8.46
N PHE A 116 -5.69 8.10 7.47
CA PHE A 116 -4.68 7.83 6.45
C PHE A 116 -4.16 9.15 5.88
N ASP A 117 -3.04 9.09 5.19
CA ASP A 117 -2.49 10.27 4.54
C ASP A 117 -3.00 10.39 3.10
N GLN A 118 -2.63 9.44 2.24
CA GLN A 118 -3.07 9.44 0.83
C GLN A 118 -3.45 8.04 0.38
N ILE A 119 -4.54 7.95 -0.35
CA ILE A 119 -4.90 6.78 -1.14
C ILE A 119 -4.88 7.25 -2.60
N ILE A 120 -3.95 6.72 -3.38
CA ILE A 120 -3.74 7.14 -4.76
C ILE A 120 -4.00 5.96 -5.68
N ILE A 121 -5.01 6.09 -6.54
CA ILE A 121 -5.28 5.12 -7.58
C ILE A 121 -4.30 5.41 -8.70
N GLU A 122 -3.30 4.53 -8.87
CA GLU A 122 -2.20 4.76 -9.80
C GLU A 122 -2.29 3.83 -11.00
N GLU A 123 -2.03 4.40 -12.18
CA GLU A 123 -2.06 3.67 -13.45
C GLU A 123 -0.82 4.01 -14.26
N SER A 124 -0.05 2.98 -14.61
CA SER A 124 1.04 3.08 -15.58
C SER A 124 0.58 2.48 -16.92
N LYS A 125 1.47 2.49 -17.90
CA LYS A 125 1.16 1.87 -19.22
C LYS A 125 0.92 0.37 -19.13
N THR A 126 1.48 -0.29 -18.11
CA THR A 126 1.49 -1.76 -18.02
C THR A 126 0.81 -2.32 -16.78
N SER A 127 0.48 -1.48 -15.80
CA SER A 127 -0.05 -1.97 -14.53
C SER A 127 -0.88 -0.91 -13.82
N ARG A 128 -1.76 -1.38 -12.93
CA ARG A 128 -2.59 -0.53 -12.07
C ARG A 128 -2.47 -1.05 -10.64
N TRP A 129 -2.44 -0.13 -9.68
CA TRP A 129 -2.42 -0.48 -8.25
C TRP A 129 -3.02 0.67 -7.45
N VAL A 130 -3.24 0.44 -6.17
CA VAL A 130 -3.67 1.48 -5.24
C VAL A 130 -2.56 1.72 -4.23
N HIS A 131 -2.00 2.91 -4.24
CA HIS A 131 -1.02 3.36 -3.25
C HIS A 131 -1.75 3.79 -1.99
N VAL A 132 -1.36 3.24 -0.84
CA VAL A 132 -1.90 3.60 0.46
C VAL A 132 -0.78 4.13 1.32
N GLY A 133 -0.87 5.42 1.70
CA GLY A 133 0.06 6.05 2.62
C GLY A 133 -0.63 6.31 3.95
N TYR A 134 -0.02 5.84 5.06
CA TYR A 134 -0.58 6.03 6.39
C TYR A 134 -0.29 7.41 6.95
N LYS A 135 0.99 7.84 6.88
CA LYS A 135 1.44 9.16 7.36
C LYS A 135 2.52 9.72 6.47
N ARG A 136 2.68 11.04 6.48
CA ARG A 136 3.88 11.71 5.98
C ARG A 136 5.03 11.53 6.98
N ALA A 137 6.24 11.84 6.55
CA ALA A 137 7.42 11.83 7.42
C ALA A 137 7.26 12.76 8.64
N ASP A 138 6.50 13.86 8.49
CA ASP A 138 6.19 14.80 9.57
C ASP A 138 5.01 14.36 10.46
N GLY A 139 4.44 13.19 10.22
CA GLY A 139 3.33 12.63 10.99
C GLY A 139 1.95 13.12 10.58
N LYS A 140 1.85 13.97 9.56
CA LYS A 140 0.57 14.48 9.10
C LYS A 140 -0.20 13.44 8.27
N GLN A 141 -1.53 13.53 8.34
CA GLN A 141 -2.46 12.68 7.62
C GLN A 141 -3.46 13.56 6.87
N ARG A 142 -3.23 13.72 5.57
CA ARG A 142 -4.01 14.64 4.72
C ARG A 142 -5.38 14.12 4.32
N ARG A 143 -5.58 12.81 4.38
CA ARG A 143 -6.85 12.14 4.03
C ARG A 143 -7.28 12.44 2.59
N GLN A 144 -6.33 12.40 1.68
CA GLN A 144 -6.57 12.63 0.26
C GLN A 144 -6.75 11.32 -0.49
N CYS A 145 -7.74 11.27 -1.38
CA CYS A 145 -7.96 10.12 -2.26
C CYS A 145 -8.13 10.66 -3.69
N PHE A 146 -7.25 10.23 -4.59
CA PHE A 146 -7.27 10.71 -5.99
C PHE A 146 -6.63 9.72 -6.93
N THR A 147 -6.77 9.98 -8.24
CA THR A 147 -6.19 9.14 -9.31
C THR A 147 -4.99 9.86 -9.92
N LEU A 148 -3.93 9.09 -10.19
CA LEU A 148 -2.70 9.59 -10.81
C LEU A 148 -2.25 8.63 -11.90
N LYS A 149 -2.05 9.15 -13.11
CA LYS A 149 -1.42 8.40 -14.20
C LYS A 149 0.09 8.64 -14.16
N VAL A 150 0.85 7.59 -14.11
CA VAL A 150 2.31 7.65 -13.96
C VAL A 150 3.04 7.10 -15.19
#